data_8f577ab5c8de68d2a63f7e6d8d315638
#
_entry.id   8f577ab5c8de68d2a63f7e6d8d315638
#
_cell.length_a   1.000
_cell.length_b   1.000
_cell.length_c   1.000
_cell.angle_alpha   90.00
_cell.angle_beta   90.00
_cell.angle_gamma   90.00
#
_symmetry.space_group_name_H-M   'P 1'
#
loop_
_entity.id
_entity.type
_entity.pdbx_description
1 polymer ?
#
loop_
_entity_poly.entity_id
_entity_poly.type
_entity_poly.pdbx_seq_one_letter_code
_entity_poly.pdbx_strand_id
1 'polypeptide(L)'
;MANIYDIRRYGRLLFFAVAAVVALIFLSVSNRLVKDLAVQERERMELWADATKEIISQLDAEFAAPAESDSDSVAASDYVPATNVDFLLKIINGNTTIPVLLTDDDGNILNYRNFELPEPVDSLNPMDLSEANRQFLQERLDVLSKGSNVIHITIAPDLQQHLYYEDSTLLKRLSYYPYIQLLVMIFFLVVVYFAVLSTKKAEQNKVWVGLSKETAHQLGTPISSLMAWMELLPEMGVDPDTIAEMSKDVTRLSTIASRFSKIGSKPQMEHVNLVDVVTHATSYMATRISGRISLSTDIKYARLPVKACPPLFEWVMENLIKNAVDAMDGAGRIAVEVGLLSPRKAYIDVSDTGKGIPRKNFKTVFNPGFTSKKRGWGLGLTLAKRIIEQYHSARIYVLSSEPGRGTIFRIDFPTNGGAEK
;
A
#
# COMPACT_ATOMS: atom_id res chain seq x y z
N MET A 1 -33.81 12.04 7.31
CA MET A 1 -32.68 12.53 6.46
C MET A 1 -31.55 11.53 6.59
N ALA A 2 -31.26 10.76 5.54
CA ALA A 2 -30.11 9.84 5.55
C ALA A 2 -28.86 10.67 5.71
N ASN A 3 -28.05 10.32 6.71
CA ASN A 3 -26.88 11.08 7.10
C ASN A 3 -25.86 11.05 5.94
N ILE A 4 -25.43 12.19 5.42
CA ILE A 4 -24.47 12.31 4.30
C ILE A 4 -23.19 11.49 4.57
N TYR A 5 -22.86 11.27 5.83
CA TYR A 5 -21.77 10.38 6.26
C TYR A 5 -22.01 8.90 5.95
N ASP A 6 -23.24 8.42 6.06
CA ASP A 6 -23.60 7.03 5.77
C ASP A 6 -23.57 6.76 4.25
N ILE A 7 -24.05 7.68 3.43
CA ILE A 7 -24.02 7.58 1.96
C ILE A 7 -22.57 7.49 1.45
N ARG A 8 -21.65 8.27 2.01
CA ARG A 8 -20.20 8.20 1.64
C ARG A 8 -19.50 6.93 2.15
N ARG A 9 -19.96 6.33 3.22
CA ARG A 9 -19.45 5.05 3.73
C ARG A 9 -19.93 3.89 2.86
N TYR A 10 -21.22 3.85 2.55
CA TYR A 10 -21.82 2.82 1.69
C TYR A 10 -21.33 2.92 0.24
N GLY A 11 -21.16 4.11 -0.29
CA GLY A 11 -20.62 4.31 -1.64
C GLY A 11 -19.21 3.72 -1.81
N ARG A 12 -18.38 3.78 -0.78
CA ARG A 12 -17.03 3.16 -0.81
C ARG A 12 -17.08 1.64 -0.72
N LEU A 13 -17.91 1.11 0.16
CA LEU A 13 -18.12 -0.34 0.27
C LEU A 13 -18.67 -0.90 -1.04
N LEU A 14 -19.61 -0.19 -1.65
CA LEU A 14 -20.17 -0.54 -2.96
C LEU A 14 -19.10 -0.52 -4.05
N PHE A 15 -18.24 0.51 -4.10
CA PHE A 15 -17.14 0.59 -5.05
C PHE A 15 -16.19 -0.60 -4.95
N PHE A 16 -15.74 -0.95 -3.73
CA PHE A 16 -14.87 -2.11 -3.53
C PHE A 16 -15.58 -3.44 -3.83
N ALA A 17 -16.87 -3.55 -3.51
CA ALA A 17 -17.68 -4.73 -3.84
C ALA A 17 -17.82 -4.90 -5.35
N VAL A 18 -18.13 -3.82 -6.08
CA VAL A 18 -18.22 -3.85 -7.55
C VAL A 18 -16.85 -4.19 -8.18
N ALA A 19 -15.78 -3.58 -7.70
CA ALA A 19 -14.42 -3.89 -8.19
C ALA A 19 -14.06 -5.37 -7.95
N ALA A 20 -14.40 -5.93 -6.79
CA ALA A 20 -14.18 -7.35 -6.50
C ALA A 20 -15.00 -8.27 -7.40
N VAL A 21 -16.27 -7.95 -7.67
CA VAL A 21 -17.13 -8.71 -8.59
C VAL A 21 -16.58 -8.67 -10.01
N VAL A 22 -16.19 -7.50 -10.51
CA VAL A 22 -15.59 -7.35 -11.84
C VAL A 22 -14.32 -8.21 -11.96
N ALA A 23 -13.49 -8.18 -10.93
CA ALA A 23 -12.28 -9.00 -10.87
C ALA A 23 -12.55 -10.51 -10.92
N LEU A 24 -13.53 -10.97 -10.14
CA LEU A 24 -13.91 -12.39 -10.13
C LEU A 24 -14.46 -12.84 -11.50
N ILE A 25 -15.25 -11.98 -12.16
CA ILE A 25 -15.73 -12.25 -13.52
C ILE A 25 -14.55 -12.37 -14.48
N PHE A 26 -13.61 -11.42 -14.44
CA PHE A 26 -12.43 -11.43 -15.31
C PHE A 26 -11.55 -12.66 -15.09
N LEU A 27 -11.27 -13.04 -13.85
CA LEU A 27 -10.52 -14.24 -13.50
C LEU A 27 -11.22 -15.51 -13.98
N SER A 28 -12.55 -15.58 -13.82
CA SER A 28 -13.36 -16.71 -14.28
C SER A 28 -13.32 -16.87 -15.80
N VAL A 29 -13.49 -15.76 -16.54
CA VAL A 29 -13.43 -15.75 -18.00
C VAL A 29 -12.03 -16.12 -18.49
N SER A 30 -10.97 -15.55 -17.91
CA SER A 30 -9.60 -15.85 -18.27
C SER A 30 -9.24 -17.33 -18.04
N ASN A 31 -9.60 -17.88 -16.87
CA ASN A 31 -9.39 -19.31 -16.58
C ASN A 31 -10.17 -20.21 -17.55
N ARG A 32 -11.38 -19.82 -17.94
CA ARG A 32 -12.17 -20.57 -18.89
C ARG A 32 -11.50 -20.59 -20.27
N LEU A 33 -11.03 -19.44 -20.74
CA LEU A 33 -10.31 -19.35 -22.02
C LEU A 33 -9.06 -20.22 -22.08
N VAL A 34 -8.27 -20.25 -20.99
CA VAL A 34 -7.09 -21.11 -20.89
C VAL A 34 -7.47 -22.59 -20.97
N LYS A 35 -8.53 -23.01 -20.27
CA LYS A 35 -9.02 -24.39 -20.33
C LYS A 35 -9.55 -24.77 -21.70
N ASP A 36 -10.32 -23.89 -22.32
CA ASP A 36 -10.90 -24.14 -23.66
C ASP A 36 -9.78 -24.28 -24.70
N LEU A 37 -8.72 -23.47 -24.59
CA LEU A 37 -7.55 -23.59 -25.47
C LEU A 37 -6.77 -24.89 -25.23
N ALA A 38 -6.61 -25.33 -23.98
CA ALA A 38 -5.95 -26.60 -23.67
C ALA A 38 -6.72 -27.80 -24.24
N VAL A 39 -8.06 -27.77 -24.21
CA VAL A 39 -8.90 -28.79 -24.84
C VAL A 39 -8.70 -28.80 -26.36
N GLN A 40 -8.70 -27.63 -27.01
CA GLN A 40 -8.45 -27.54 -28.46
C GLN A 40 -7.07 -28.03 -28.87
N GLU A 41 -6.04 -27.77 -28.06
CA GLU A 41 -4.70 -28.31 -28.31
C GLU A 41 -4.69 -29.84 -28.21
N ARG A 42 -5.38 -30.40 -27.23
CA ARG A 42 -5.51 -31.86 -27.08
C ARG A 42 -6.22 -32.48 -28.28
N GLU A 43 -7.35 -31.94 -28.72
CA GLU A 43 -8.07 -32.42 -29.89
C GLU A 43 -7.21 -32.39 -31.17
N ARG A 44 -6.36 -31.36 -31.32
CA ARG A 44 -5.38 -31.31 -32.43
C ARG A 44 -4.34 -32.42 -32.34
N MET A 45 -3.89 -32.73 -31.12
CA MET A 45 -2.90 -33.79 -30.91
C MET A 45 -3.51 -35.19 -31.11
N GLU A 46 -4.79 -35.38 -30.77
CA GLU A 46 -5.53 -36.61 -31.07
C GLU A 46 -5.66 -36.81 -32.60
N LEU A 47 -6.03 -35.76 -33.34
CA LEU A 47 -6.05 -35.78 -34.81
C LEU A 47 -4.65 -36.08 -35.43
N TRP A 48 -3.58 -35.51 -34.84
CA TRP A 48 -2.21 -35.76 -35.26
C TRP A 48 -1.80 -37.22 -35.00
N ALA A 49 -2.20 -37.77 -33.84
CA ALA A 49 -1.96 -39.18 -33.49
C ALA A 49 -2.68 -40.14 -34.45
N ASP A 50 -3.97 -39.86 -34.76
CA ASP A 50 -4.77 -40.64 -35.70
C ASP A 50 -4.16 -40.62 -37.13
N ALA A 51 -3.74 -39.43 -37.59
CA ALA A 51 -3.06 -39.31 -38.89
C ALA A 51 -1.74 -40.07 -38.91
N THR A 52 -0.96 -40.07 -37.83
CA THR A 52 0.30 -40.83 -37.70
C THR A 52 0.02 -42.32 -37.76
N LYS A 53 -0.97 -42.79 -37.00
CA LYS A 53 -1.39 -44.20 -36.99
C LYS A 53 -1.76 -44.65 -38.39
N GLU A 54 -2.58 -43.90 -39.10
CA GLU A 54 -3.06 -44.25 -40.44
C GLU A 54 -1.91 -44.31 -41.46
N ILE A 55 -0.95 -43.38 -41.42
CA ILE A 55 0.24 -43.42 -42.28
C ILE A 55 1.06 -44.68 -42.02
N ILE A 56 1.30 -45.00 -40.74
CA ILE A 56 2.13 -46.19 -40.40
C ILE A 56 1.40 -47.46 -40.84
N SER A 57 0.10 -47.59 -40.62
CA SER A 57 -0.70 -48.74 -41.05
C SER A 57 -0.72 -48.94 -42.57
N GLN A 58 -0.74 -47.83 -43.33
CA GLN A 58 -0.68 -47.90 -44.81
C GLN A 58 0.71 -48.31 -45.30
N LEU A 59 1.77 -47.80 -44.67
CA LEU A 59 3.14 -48.21 -45.00
C LEU A 59 3.38 -49.70 -44.71
N ASP A 60 2.94 -50.19 -43.53
CA ASP A 60 3.08 -51.62 -43.19
C ASP A 60 2.29 -52.54 -44.15
N ALA A 61 1.10 -52.09 -44.61
CA ALA A 61 0.32 -52.83 -45.60
C ALA A 61 1.02 -52.88 -46.97
N GLU A 62 1.71 -51.82 -47.37
CA GLU A 62 2.45 -51.76 -48.64
C GLU A 62 3.71 -52.62 -48.61
N PHE A 63 4.41 -52.69 -47.47
CA PHE A 63 5.57 -53.57 -47.28
C PHE A 63 5.24 -55.04 -47.02
N ALA A 64 4.03 -55.35 -46.55
CA ALA A 64 3.54 -56.71 -46.33
C ALA A 64 2.97 -57.37 -47.58
N ALA A 65 2.76 -56.63 -48.67
CA ALA A 65 2.30 -57.19 -49.94
C ALA A 65 3.42 -57.97 -50.59
N PRO A 66 3.25 -59.30 -50.88
CA PRO A 66 4.31 -60.12 -51.46
C PRO A 66 4.58 -59.63 -52.86
N ALA A 67 5.85 -59.42 -53.18
CA ALA A 67 6.33 -59.19 -54.57
C ALA A 67 6.20 -60.50 -55.36
N GLU A 68 5.00 -60.88 -55.75
CA GLU A 68 4.83 -61.99 -56.68
C GLU A 68 4.50 -61.45 -58.07
N SER A 69 5.39 -61.85 -58.93
CA SER A 69 5.37 -61.70 -60.39
C SER A 69 4.25 -62.47 -61.03
N ASP A 70 3.89 -61.95 -62.15
CA ASP A 70 3.26 -62.56 -63.34
C ASP A 70 1.72 -62.54 -63.48
N SER A 71 1.39 -61.79 -64.51
CA SER A 71 0.38 -62.00 -65.54
C SER A 71 -1.12 -62.01 -65.14
N ASP A 72 -1.75 -61.03 -65.77
CA ASP A 72 -3.12 -61.05 -66.24
C ASP A 72 -4.28 -61.49 -65.32
N SER A 73 -4.71 -60.58 -64.54
CA SER A 73 -6.17 -60.36 -64.34
C SER A 73 -6.43 -59.01 -63.70
N VAL A 74 -7.08 -58.16 -64.44
CA VAL A 74 -7.63 -56.90 -63.95
C VAL A 74 -8.73 -57.25 -62.95
N ALA A 75 -8.42 -57.22 -61.69
CA ALA A 75 -9.40 -57.05 -60.61
C ALA A 75 -9.07 -55.73 -59.94
N ALA A 76 -9.97 -54.79 -60.07
CA ALA A 76 -9.96 -53.53 -59.36
C ALA A 76 -10.02 -53.85 -57.84
N SER A 77 -8.88 -53.95 -57.18
CA SER A 77 -8.80 -54.01 -55.73
C SER A 77 -7.98 -52.82 -55.22
N ASP A 78 -8.64 -51.96 -54.54
CA ASP A 78 -8.19 -51.03 -53.53
C ASP A 78 -6.87 -50.29 -53.80
N TYR A 79 -6.86 -49.53 -54.91
CA TYR A 79 -5.95 -48.39 -55.05
C TYR A 79 -6.31 -47.36 -53.96
N VAL A 80 -5.62 -47.40 -52.83
CA VAL A 80 -5.67 -46.31 -51.88
C VAL A 80 -5.13 -45.06 -52.59
N PRO A 81 -5.95 -44.08 -52.88
CA PRO A 81 -5.51 -42.96 -53.69
C PRO A 81 -4.44 -42.19 -52.96
N ALA A 82 -3.33 -41.85 -53.63
CA ALA A 82 -2.23 -41.01 -53.15
C ALA A 82 -2.73 -39.69 -52.49
N THR A 83 -3.92 -39.31 -52.76
CA THR A 83 -4.68 -38.19 -52.13
C THR A 83 -4.84 -38.33 -50.61
N ASN A 84 -4.89 -39.56 -50.04
CA ASN A 84 -5.04 -39.72 -48.60
C ASN A 84 -3.73 -39.45 -47.85
N VAL A 85 -2.59 -39.90 -48.38
CA VAL A 85 -1.27 -39.72 -47.74
C VAL A 85 -0.91 -38.24 -47.73
N ASP A 86 -1.13 -37.52 -48.81
CA ASP A 86 -0.90 -36.06 -48.86
C ASP A 86 -1.77 -35.28 -47.84
N PHE A 87 -2.99 -35.72 -47.63
CA PHE A 87 -3.88 -35.10 -46.62
C PHE A 87 -3.39 -35.40 -45.20
N LEU A 88 -3.00 -36.64 -44.92
CA LEU A 88 -2.49 -37.00 -43.60
C LEU A 88 -1.15 -36.29 -43.29
N LEU A 89 -0.24 -36.22 -44.26
CA LEU A 89 0.98 -35.42 -44.15
C LEU A 89 0.70 -33.93 -43.91
N LYS A 90 -0.35 -33.41 -44.53
CA LYS A 90 -0.77 -32.01 -44.27
C LYS A 90 -1.23 -31.79 -42.84
N ILE A 91 -1.92 -32.76 -42.22
CA ILE A 91 -2.33 -32.69 -40.81
C ILE A 91 -1.07 -32.72 -39.93
N ILE A 92 -0.17 -33.65 -40.20
CA ILE A 92 1.09 -33.79 -39.40
C ILE A 92 1.95 -32.52 -39.54
N ASN A 93 2.13 -32.01 -40.75
CA ASN A 93 2.89 -30.80 -41.04
C ASN A 93 2.19 -29.50 -40.53
N GLY A 94 0.88 -29.55 -40.32
CA GLY A 94 0.10 -28.44 -39.75
C GLY A 94 0.40 -28.13 -38.31
N ASN A 95 1.01 -29.03 -37.57
CA ASN A 95 1.50 -28.75 -36.21
C ASN A 95 2.78 -27.95 -36.25
N THR A 96 2.70 -26.64 -36.12
CA THR A 96 3.86 -25.72 -36.11
C THR A 96 4.16 -25.11 -34.74
N THR A 97 3.34 -25.38 -33.72
CA THR A 97 3.39 -24.66 -32.45
C THR A 97 3.45 -25.54 -31.22
N ILE A 98 2.95 -26.77 -31.29
CA ILE A 98 2.90 -27.70 -30.16
C ILE A 98 4.12 -28.62 -30.23
N PRO A 99 5.03 -28.61 -29.21
CA PRO A 99 6.15 -29.53 -29.16
C PRO A 99 5.67 -30.95 -28.91
N VAL A 100 6.20 -31.92 -29.70
CA VAL A 100 5.75 -33.31 -29.68
C VAL A 100 6.97 -34.25 -29.69
N LEU A 101 6.88 -35.33 -28.89
CA LEU A 101 7.79 -36.47 -28.90
C LEU A 101 6.99 -37.75 -29.18
N LEU A 102 7.39 -38.51 -30.15
CA LEU A 102 6.85 -39.84 -30.44
C LEU A 102 7.85 -40.88 -29.99
N THR A 103 7.43 -41.83 -29.17
CA THR A 103 8.27 -42.91 -28.66
C THR A 103 7.66 -44.29 -28.93
N ASP A 104 8.49 -45.30 -28.88
CA ASP A 104 8.04 -46.70 -28.76
C ASP A 104 7.71 -47.08 -27.31
N ASP A 105 7.34 -48.34 -27.05
CA ASP A 105 7.04 -48.87 -25.70
C ASP A 105 8.28 -48.92 -24.79
N ASP A 106 9.47 -48.98 -25.36
CA ASP A 106 10.75 -48.99 -24.62
C ASP A 106 11.21 -47.55 -24.27
N GLY A 107 10.50 -46.51 -24.73
CA GLY A 107 10.83 -45.10 -24.47
C GLY A 107 11.89 -44.54 -25.42
N ASN A 108 12.21 -45.23 -26.53
CA ASN A 108 13.10 -44.68 -27.55
C ASN A 108 12.38 -43.65 -28.38
N ILE A 109 13.00 -42.49 -28.62
CA ILE A 109 12.43 -41.40 -29.38
C ILE A 109 12.45 -41.76 -30.87
N LEU A 110 11.25 -41.93 -31.45
CA LEU A 110 11.06 -42.23 -32.87
C LEU A 110 10.98 -40.97 -33.72
N ASN A 111 10.39 -39.93 -33.18
CA ASN A 111 10.26 -38.64 -33.87
C ASN A 111 10.08 -37.50 -32.86
N TYR A 112 10.47 -36.28 -33.24
CA TYR A 112 10.28 -35.08 -32.47
C TYR A 112 9.92 -33.91 -33.36
N ARG A 113 9.19 -32.90 -32.80
CA ARG A 113 8.82 -31.71 -33.56
C ARG A 113 8.61 -30.48 -32.62
N ASN A 114 8.94 -29.30 -33.15
CA ASN A 114 8.73 -27.99 -32.50
C ASN A 114 9.47 -27.81 -31.16
N PHE A 115 10.54 -28.58 -30.91
CA PHE A 115 11.45 -28.30 -29.81
C PHE A 115 12.57 -27.37 -30.27
N GLU A 116 12.91 -26.38 -29.48
CA GLU A 116 14.12 -25.56 -29.65
C GLU A 116 15.30 -26.36 -29.11
N LEU A 117 16.05 -26.99 -30.02
CA LEU A 117 17.20 -27.81 -29.65
C LEU A 117 18.41 -26.96 -29.31
N PRO A 118 19.26 -27.42 -28.37
CA PRO A 118 20.49 -26.73 -28.00
C PRO A 118 21.48 -26.53 -29.18
N GLU A 119 21.52 -27.48 -30.09
CA GLU A 119 22.42 -27.44 -31.25
C GLU A 119 21.63 -27.55 -32.56
N PRO A 120 22.08 -26.90 -33.66
CA PRO A 120 21.42 -26.98 -34.95
C PRO A 120 21.47 -28.42 -35.48
N VAL A 121 20.40 -28.86 -36.11
CA VAL A 121 20.24 -30.19 -36.72
C VAL A 121 20.35 -30.07 -38.25
N ASP A 122 20.96 -31.07 -38.87
CA ASP A 122 21.00 -31.17 -40.32
C ASP A 122 19.57 -31.37 -40.90
N SER A 123 19.17 -30.48 -41.77
CA SER A 123 17.86 -30.53 -42.43
C SER A 123 17.66 -31.79 -43.30
N LEU A 124 18.75 -32.43 -43.75
CA LEU A 124 18.68 -33.61 -44.58
C LEU A 124 18.55 -34.91 -43.73
N ASN A 125 19.05 -34.89 -42.49
CA ASN A 125 18.98 -36.01 -41.56
C ASN A 125 18.51 -35.53 -40.17
N PRO A 126 17.26 -35.16 -39.97
CA PRO A 126 16.77 -34.57 -38.71
C PRO A 126 16.80 -35.52 -37.52
N MET A 127 16.99 -36.82 -37.74
CA MET A 127 17.13 -37.85 -36.69
C MET A 127 18.58 -38.15 -36.29
N ASP A 128 19.56 -37.59 -37.02
CA ASP A 128 20.97 -37.67 -36.61
C ASP A 128 21.27 -36.58 -35.58
N LEU A 129 20.90 -36.88 -34.35
CA LEU A 129 20.98 -35.95 -33.22
C LEU A 129 22.35 -35.99 -32.56
N SER A 130 22.90 -34.82 -32.29
CA SER A 130 24.08 -34.71 -31.42
C SER A 130 23.78 -35.23 -30.00
N GLU A 131 24.81 -35.56 -29.24
CA GLU A 131 24.65 -36.07 -27.87
C GLU A 131 23.92 -35.05 -26.99
N ALA A 132 24.20 -33.74 -27.16
CA ALA A 132 23.53 -32.66 -26.43
C ALA A 132 22.03 -32.59 -26.74
N ASN A 133 21.65 -32.71 -28.03
CA ASN A 133 20.26 -32.73 -28.46
C ASN A 133 19.52 -33.97 -27.97
N ARG A 134 20.19 -35.14 -27.99
CA ARG A 134 19.63 -36.41 -27.52
C ARG A 134 19.35 -36.34 -26.02
N GLN A 135 20.31 -35.88 -25.24
CA GLN A 135 20.14 -35.68 -23.80
C GLN A 135 19.01 -34.71 -23.49
N PHE A 136 18.95 -33.60 -24.20
CA PHE A 136 17.87 -32.61 -24.04
C PHE A 136 16.48 -33.23 -24.27
N LEU A 137 16.29 -33.97 -25.36
CA LEU A 137 15.00 -34.60 -25.66
C LEU A 137 14.67 -35.71 -24.66
N GLN A 138 15.64 -36.44 -24.13
CA GLN A 138 15.44 -37.44 -23.10
C GLN A 138 15.02 -36.82 -21.78
N GLU A 139 15.66 -35.71 -21.36
CA GLU A 139 15.25 -34.94 -20.18
C GLU A 139 13.80 -34.39 -20.33
N ARG A 140 13.45 -33.96 -21.55
CA ARG A 140 12.08 -33.52 -21.84
C ARG A 140 11.09 -34.67 -21.78
N LEU A 141 11.43 -35.83 -22.31
CA LEU A 141 10.60 -37.01 -22.23
C LEU A 141 10.36 -37.45 -20.78
N ASP A 142 11.38 -37.42 -19.92
CA ASP A 142 11.27 -37.74 -18.50
C ASP A 142 10.30 -36.78 -17.75
N VAL A 143 10.24 -35.53 -18.17
CA VAL A 143 9.27 -34.55 -17.63
C VAL A 143 7.86 -34.83 -18.15
N LEU A 144 7.73 -35.08 -19.46
CA LEU A 144 6.43 -35.27 -20.13
C LEU A 144 5.77 -36.60 -19.72
N SER A 145 6.58 -37.67 -19.52
CA SER A 145 6.07 -38.96 -19.09
C SER A 145 5.38 -38.95 -17.72
N LYS A 146 5.72 -37.97 -16.86
CA LYS A 146 5.07 -37.73 -15.56
C LYS A 146 3.81 -36.89 -15.66
N GLY A 147 3.57 -36.32 -16.83
CA GLY A 147 2.41 -35.45 -17.10
C GLY A 147 1.19 -36.21 -17.60
N SER A 148 0.10 -35.47 -17.84
CA SER A 148 -1.15 -36.01 -18.40
C SER A 148 -1.26 -35.86 -19.92
N ASN A 149 -0.27 -35.22 -20.56
CA ASN A 149 -0.32 -34.89 -21.98
C ASN A 149 0.33 -36.01 -22.80
N VAL A 150 -0.30 -37.19 -22.76
CA VAL A 150 0.10 -38.39 -23.51
C VAL A 150 -1.08 -38.96 -24.28
N ILE A 151 -0.86 -39.39 -25.51
CA ILE A 151 -1.82 -40.13 -26.36
C ILE A 151 -1.19 -41.43 -26.75
N HIS A 152 -1.85 -42.54 -26.47
CA HIS A 152 -1.42 -43.87 -26.82
C HIS A 152 -1.91 -44.23 -28.23
N ILE A 153 -0.99 -44.56 -29.13
CA ILE A 153 -1.27 -44.94 -30.51
C ILE A 153 -1.06 -46.43 -30.64
N THR A 154 -2.12 -47.20 -30.75
CA THR A 154 -2.06 -48.64 -31.00
C THR A 154 -2.03 -48.88 -32.50
N ILE A 155 -0.87 -49.36 -33.02
CA ILE A 155 -0.70 -49.65 -34.47
C ILE A 155 -1.08 -51.09 -34.74
N ALA A 156 -0.55 -52.03 -33.91
CA ALA A 156 -0.83 -53.47 -33.98
C ALA A 156 -1.00 -54.00 -32.56
N PRO A 157 -1.55 -55.22 -32.35
CA PRO A 157 -1.74 -55.78 -31.00
C PRO A 157 -0.50 -55.76 -30.10
N ASP A 158 0.69 -55.89 -30.72
CA ASP A 158 1.99 -55.96 -30.02
C ASP A 158 2.87 -54.69 -30.31
N LEU A 159 2.33 -53.67 -30.96
CA LEU A 159 3.07 -52.46 -31.30
C LEU A 159 2.29 -51.21 -30.86
N GLN A 160 2.75 -50.58 -29.80
CA GLN A 160 2.21 -49.30 -29.31
C GLN A 160 3.25 -48.22 -29.46
N GLN A 161 2.78 -47.03 -29.68
CA GLN A 161 3.60 -45.81 -29.65
C GLN A 161 2.93 -44.80 -28.70
N HIS A 162 3.77 -43.96 -28.13
CA HIS A 162 3.32 -42.94 -27.19
C HIS A 162 3.64 -41.55 -27.72
N LEU A 163 2.62 -40.73 -27.89
CA LEU A 163 2.76 -39.36 -28.31
C LEU A 163 2.70 -38.46 -27.07
N TYR A 164 3.83 -37.93 -26.68
CA TYR A 164 3.94 -36.92 -25.62
C TYR A 164 3.95 -35.55 -26.24
N TYR A 165 3.24 -34.62 -25.65
CA TYR A 165 3.22 -33.23 -26.14
C TYR A 165 3.29 -32.24 -24.98
N GLU A 166 3.94 -31.09 -25.24
CA GLU A 166 3.93 -29.94 -24.32
C GLU A 166 2.83 -28.97 -24.73
N ASP A 167 2.36 -28.18 -23.74
CA ASP A 167 1.52 -27.05 -24.04
C ASP A 167 2.24 -26.08 -24.98
N SER A 168 1.53 -25.52 -25.95
CA SER A 168 2.11 -24.52 -26.85
C SER A 168 2.65 -23.31 -26.09
N THR A 169 3.57 -22.58 -26.69
CA THR A 169 4.10 -21.34 -26.11
C THR A 169 2.99 -20.33 -25.85
N LEU A 170 1.93 -20.34 -26.66
CA LEU A 170 0.75 -19.49 -26.48
C LEU A 170 -0.03 -19.89 -25.21
N LEU A 171 -0.32 -21.17 -25.04
CA LEU A 171 -1.02 -21.68 -23.87
C LEU A 171 -0.23 -21.45 -22.58
N LYS A 172 1.07 -21.69 -22.61
CA LYS A 172 1.98 -21.39 -21.49
C LYS A 172 1.95 -19.91 -21.10
N ARG A 173 1.99 -18.99 -22.06
CA ARG A 173 1.89 -17.55 -21.80
C ARG A 173 0.53 -17.15 -21.23
N LEU A 174 -0.55 -17.67 -21.81
CA LEU A 174 -1.91 -17.35 -21.38
C LEU A 174 -2.21 -17.89 -19.96
N SER A 175 -1.59 -18.99 -19.55
CA SER A 175 -1.77 -19.55 -18.20
C SER A 175 -1.27 -18.62 -17.08
N TYR A 176 -0.30 -17.74 -17.37
CA TYR A 176 0.17 -16.70 -16.42
C TYR A 176 -0.71 -15.44 -16.40
N TYR A 177 -1.54 -15.23 -17.41
CA TYR A 177 -2.33 -14.01 -17.56
C TYR A 177 -3.27 -13.74 -16.38
N PRO A 178 -4.00 -14.72 -15.82
CA PRO A 178 -4.84 -14.51 -14.64
C PRO A 178 -4.06 -14.01 -13.43
N TYR A 179 -2.84 -14.48 -13.23
CA TYR A 179 -1.99 -14.06 -12.10
C TYR A 179 -1.48 -12.62 -12.26
N ILE A 180 -1.03 -12.27 -13.47
CA ILE A 180 -0.61 -10.89 -13.80
C ILE A 180 -1.77 -9.94 -13.59
N GLN A 181 -2.96 -10.30 -14.07
CA GLN A 181 -4.18 -9.52 -13.96
C GLN A 181 -4.59 -9.30 -12.50
N LEU A 182 -4.51 -10.35 -11.66
CA LEU A 182 -4.74 -10.26 -10.22
C LEU A 182 -3.77 -9.27 -9.57
N LEU A 183 -2.48 -9.33 -9.90
CA LEU A 183 -1.45 -8.44 -9.37
C LEU A 183 -1.73 -6.98 -9.73
N VAL A 184 -2.03 -6.70 -11.00
CA VAL A 184 -2.38 -5.35 -11.49
C VAL A 184 -3.61 -4.82 -10.77
N MET A 185 -4.61 -5.65 -10.55
CA MET A 185 -5.82 -5.25 -9.84
C MET A 185 -5.55 -4.92 -8.37
N ILE A 186 -4.78 -5.77 -7.67
CA ILE A 186 -4.39 -5.49 -6.28
C ILE A 186 -3.63 -4.16 -6.21
N PHE A 187 -2.68 -3.94 -7.12
CA PHE A 187 -1.94 -2.67 -7.21
C PHE A 187 -2.89 -1.48 -7.36
N PHE A 188 -3.85 -1.57 -8.29
CA PHE A 188 -4.84 -0.51 -8.50
C PHE A 188 -5.69 -0.23 -7.26
N LEU A 189 -6.16 -1.28 -6.56
CA LEU A 189 -6.92 -1.13 -5.31
C LEU A 189 -6.11 -0.44 -4.21
N VAL A 190 -4.82 -0.75 -4.10
CA VAL A 190 -3.91 -0.11 -3.16
C VAL A 190 -3.75 1.38 -3.49
N VAL A 191 -3.54 1.72 -4.76
CA VAL A 191 -3.44 3.13 -5.22
C VAL A 191 -4.72 3.91 -4.89
N VAL A 192 -5.89 3.35 -5.21
CA VAL A 192 -7.19 3.97 -4.91
C VAL A 192 -7.37 4.15 -3.40
N TYR A 193 -7.01 3.14 -2.60
CA TYR A 193 -7.08 3.23 -1.15
C TYR A 193 -6.25 4.40 -0.59
N PHE A 194 -4.99 4.54 -1.03
CA PHE A 194 -4.13 5.66 -0.61
C PHE A 194 -4.64 7.01 -1.11
N ALA A 195 -5.15 7.09 -2.35
CA ALA A 195 -5.75 8.30 -2.90
C ALA A 195 -6.94 8.79 -2.05
N VAL A 196 -7.84 7.86 -1.66
CA VAL A 196 -9.00 8.17 -0.80
C VAL A 196 -8.55 8.63 0.58
N LEU A 197 -7.52 8.01 1.17
CA LEU A 197 -6.97 8.44 2.46
C LEU A 197 -6.35 9.84 2.39
N SER A 198 -5.60 10.11 1.32
CA SER A 198 -4.97 11.42 1.09
C SER A 198 -6.00 12.53 0.93
N THR A 199 -7.04 12.29 0.13
CA THR A 199 -8.13 13.25 -0.09
C THR A 199 -8.85 13.60 1.21
N LYS A 200 -9.12 12.62 2.07
CA LYS A 200 -9.74 12.88 3.39
C LYS A 200 -8.89 13.77 4.28
N LYS A 201 -7.58 13.51 4.35
CA LYS A 201 -6.67 14.37 5.14
C LYS A 201 -6.66 15.79 4.58
N ALA A 202 -6.66 15.96 3.27
CA ALA A 202 -6.69 17.25 2.61
C ALA A 202 -8.01 18.01 2.88
N GLU A 203 -9.17 17.34 2.81
CA GLU A 203 -10.47 17.94 3.14
C GLU A 203 -10.54 18.41 4.61
N GLN A 204 -10.13 17.54 5.55
CA GLN A 204 -10.08 17.91 6.96
C GLN A 204 -9.17 19.10 7.20
N ASN A 205 -8.02 19.16 6.53
CA ASN A 205 -7.12 20.29 6.63
C ASN A 205 -7.73 21.58 6.08
N LYS A 206 -8.42 21.54 4.95
CA LYS A 206 -9.09 22.71 4.37
C LYS A 206 -10.17 23.29 5.31
N VAL A 207 -10.98 22.41 5.90
CA VAL A 207 -12.03 22.84 6.85
C VAL A 207 -11.40 23.51 8.07
N TRP A 208 -10.36 22.96 8.65
CA TRP A 208 -9.67 23.55 9.80
C TRP A 208 -8.99 24.88 9.47
N VAL A 209 -8.32 24.98 8.32
CA VAL A 209 -7.69 26.22 7.85
C VAL A 209 -8.76 27.31 7.63
N GLY A 210 -9.85 26.95 6.97
CA GLY A 210 -10.96 27.88 6.75
C GLY A 210 -11.58 28.37 8.06
N LEU A 211 -11.90 27.43 8.97
CA LEU A 211 -12.47 27.77 10.27
C LEU A 211 -11.53 28.66 11.10
N SER A 212 -10.23 28.32 11.14
CA SER A 212 -9.25 29.09 11.90
C SER A 212 -9.10 30.51 11.36
N LYS A 213 -9.02 30.65 10.03
CA LYS A 213 -8.94 31.98 9.39
C LYS A 213 -10.17 32.80 9.64
N GLU A 214 -11.34 32.20 9.50
CA GLU A 214 -12.63 32.91 9.77
C GLU A 214 -12.75 33.31 11.24
N THR A 215 -12.43 32.37 12.17
CA THR A 215 -12.46 32.69 13.62
C THR A 215 -11.50 33.84 13.95
N ALA A 216 -10.29 33.84 13.39
CA ALA A 216 -9.33 34.91 13.60
C ALA A 216 -9.84 36.23 13.10
N HIS A 217 -10.51 36.27 11.93
CA HIS A 217 -11.07 37.47 11.33
C HIS A 217 -12.25 37.99 12.16
N GLN A 218 -13.17 37.13 12.53
CA GLN A 218 -14.37 37.47 13.32
C GLN A 218 -14.00 37.94 14.74
N LEU A 219 -12.92 37.45 15.33
CA LEU A 219 -12.41 37.92 16.62
C LEU A 219 -11.59 39.20 16.47
N GLY A 220 -10.85 39.38 15.40
CA GLY A 220 -9.96 40.53 15.19
C GLY A 220 -10.73 41.88 15.16
N THR A 221 -11.89 41.91 14.50
CA THR A 221 -12.71 43.13 14.37
C THR A 221 -13.18 43.66 15.73
N PRO A 222 -13.86 42.89 16.60
CA PRO A 222 -14.28 43.40 17.90
C PRO A 222 -13.10 43.70 18.83
N ILE A 223 -11.98 42.94 18.72
CA ILE A 223 -10.78 43.20 19.51
C ILE A 223 -10.18 44.57 19.14
N SER A 224 -10.08 44.87 17.84
CA SER A 224 -9.61 46.19 17.37
C SER A 224 -10.50 47.33 17.87
N SER A 225 -11.82 47.12 17.86
CA SER A 225 -12.76 48.08 18.42
C SER A 225 -12.57 48.29 19.94
N LEU A 226 -12.39 47.19 20.70
CA LEU A 226 -12.10 47.26 22.14
C LEU A 226 -10.78 47.98 22.42
N MET A 227 -9.74 47.77 21.61
CA MET A 227 -8.47 48.49 21.73
C MET A 227 -8.66 49.99 21.51
N ALA A 228 -9.43 50.38 20.48
CA ALA A 228 -9.73 51.79 20.23
C ALA A 228 -10.53 52.43 21.38
N TRP A 229 -11.52 51.72 21.95
CA TRP A 229 -12.24 52.20 23.13
C TRP A 229 -11.30 52.38 24.33
N MET A 230 -10.35 51.50 24.55
CA MET A 230 -9.40 51.59 25.66
C MET A 230 -8.46 52.79 25.54
N GLU A 231 -8.15 53.24 24.33
CA GLU A 231 -7.40 54.50 24.12
C GLU A 231 -8.19 55.74 24.55
N LEU A 232 -9.52 55.68 24.52
CA LEU A 232 -10.41 56.78 24.92
C LEU A 232 -10.76 56.78 26.41
N LEU A 233 -10.70 55.65 27.09
CA LEU A 233 -11.10 55.52 28.51
C LEU A 233 -10.35 56.46 29.46
N PRO A 234 -9.05 56.76 29.29
CA PRO A 234 -8.35 57.73 30.14
C PRO A 234 -8.95 59.15 30.04
N GLU A 235 -9.37 59.57 28.81
CA GLU A 235 -10.00 60.87 28.58
C GLU A 235 -11.39 60.95 29.22
N MET A 236 -12.04 59.79 29.41
CA MET A 236 -13.36 59.71 30.08
C MET A 236 -13.24 59.62 31.59
N GLY A 237 -12.03 59.73 32.17
CA GLY A 237 -11.79 59.73 33.60
C GLY A 237 -11.95 58.37 34.29
N VAL A 238 -11.80 57.26 33.54
CA VAL A 238 -11.84 55.92 34.10
C VAL A 238 -10.53 55.63 34.86
N ASP A 239 -10.65 54.94 35.98
CA ASP A 239 -9.56 54.59 36.84
C ASP A 239 -8.46 53.85 36.11
N PRO A 240 -7.16 54.26 36.23
CA PRO A 240 -6.05 53.66 35.53
C PRO A 240 -5.83 52.14 35.84
N ASP A 241 -6.13 51.70 37.07
CA ASP A 241 -5.98 50.28 37.43
C ASP A 241 -7.06 49.43 36.70
N THR A 242 -8.25 49.96 36.57
CA THR A 242 -9.30 49.30 35.80
C THR A 242 -8.95 49.21 34.30
N ILE A 243 -8.39 50.27 33.73
CA ILE A 243 -7.91 50.27 32.33
C ILE A 243 -6.79 49.24 32.15
N ALA A 244 -5.86 49.16 33.09
CA ALA A 244 -4.77 48.19 33.05
C ALA A 244 -5.26 46.72 33.07
N GLU A 245 -6.27 46.41 33.90
CA GLU A 245 -6.88 45.05 33.90
C GLU A 245 -7.64 44.76 32.59
N MET A 246 -8.41 45.69 32.08
CA MET A 246 -9.08 45.56 30.78
C MET A 246 -8.06 45.35 29.64
N SER A 247 -6.93 46.11 29.68
CA SER A 247 -5.84 45.95 28.70
C SER A 247 -5.24 44.57 28.68
N LYS A 248 -5.04 43.96 29.85
CA LYS A 248 -4.56 42.57 29.96
C LYS A 248 -5.52 41.59 29.26
N ASP A 249 -6.83 41.75 29.49
CA ASP A 249 -7.82 40.84 28.87
C ASP A 249 -7.94 41.04 27.36
N VAL A 250 -7.95 42.28 26.86
CA VAL A 250 -7.98 42.58 25.43
C VAL A 250 -6.68 42.07 24.74
N THR A 251 -5.53 42.29 25.35
CA THR A 251 -4.25 41.74 24.85
C THR A 251 -4.28 40.21 24.78
N ARG A 252 -4.88 39.57 25.77
CA ARG A 252 -5.09 38.11 25.77
C ARG A 252 -5.96 37.64 24.60
N LEU A 253 -7.08 38.32 24.35
CA LEU A 253 -7.96 38.04 23.21
C LEU A 253 -7.24 38.24 21.88
N SER A 254 -6.46 39.32 21.75
CA SER A 254 -5.63 39.60 20.57
C SER A 254 -4.61 38.48 20.31
N THR A 255 -3.95 37.99 21.35
CA THR A 255 -3.00 36.88 21.26
C THR A 255 -3.70 35.61 20.77
N ILE A 256 -4.90 35.31 21.27
CA ILE A 256 -5.70 34.16 20.83
C ILE A 256 -6.06 34.30 19.34
N ALA A 257 -6.59 35.46 18.93
CA ALA A 257 -6.92 35.70 17.52
C ALA A 257 -5.73 35.57 16.58
N SER A 258 -4.57 36.12 16.97
CA SER A 258 -3.30 35.98 16.23
C SER A 258 -2.86 34.52 16.09
N ARG A 259 -3.01 33.70 17.14
CA ARG A 259 -2.69 32.27 17.12
C ARG A 259 -3.60 31.51 16.13
N PHE A 260 -4.89 31.80 16.13
CA PHE A 260 -5.83 31.23 15.14
C PHE A 260 -5.49 31.66 13.72
N SER A 261 -5.09 32.91 13.50
CA SER A 261 -4.63 33.39 12.19
C SER A 261 -3.40 32.62 11.68
N LYS A 262 -2.44 32.35 12.56
CA LYS A 262 -1.23 31.57 12.20
C LYS A 262 -1.52 30.12 11.86
N ILE A 263 -2.56 29.51 12.44
CA ILE A 263 -3.03 28.18 12.05
C ILE A 263 -3.71 28.19 10.69
N GLY A 264 -4.45 29.27 10.39
CA GLY A 264 -5.13 29.47 9.09
C GLY A 264 -4.21 29.86 7.93
N SER A 265 -2.95 30.19 8.22
CA SER A 265 -1.93 30.53 7.22
C SER A 265 -0.75 29.54 7.28
N LYS A 266 0.18 29.61 6.31
CA LYS A 266 1.46 28.89 6.44
C LYS A 266 2.31 29.60 7.49
N PRO A 267 2.62 28.97 8.64
CA PRO A 267 3.42 29.60 9.66
C PRO A 267 4.87 29.79 9.15
N GLN A 268 5.46 30.91 9.50
CA GLN A 268 6.88 31.13 9.25
C GLN A 268 7.69 30.23 10.16
N MET A 269 8.54 29.39 9.57
CA MET A 269 9.43 28.48 10.27
C MET A 269 10.81 29.07 10.31
N GLU A 270 11.35 29.24 11.52
CA GLU A 270 12.63 29.88 11.78
C GLU A 270 13.61 28.87 12.40
N HIS A 271 14.92 29.10 12.21
CA HIS A 271 15.96 28.37 12.94
C HIS A 271 16.11 28.97 14.31
N VAL A 272 15.71 28.23 15.32
CA VAL A 272 15.70 28.68 16.72
C VAL A 272 16.36 27.65 17.64
N ASN A 273 16.76 28.10 18.80
CA ASN A 273 17.15 27.19 19.88
C ASN A 273 15.90 26.70 20.61
N LEU A 274 15.67 25.39 20.60
CA LEU A 274 14.52 24.77 21.24
C LEU A 274 14.48 25.06 22.76
N VAL A 275 15.68 25.15 23.36
CA VAL A 275 15.84 25.43 24.80
C VAL A 275 15.23 26.80 25.13
N ASP A 276 15.51 27.83 24.34
CA ASP A 276 15.03 29.19 24.60
C ASP A 276 13.49 29.24 24.49
N VAL A 277 12.91 28.58 23.50
CA VAL A 277 11.47 28.55 23.29
C VAL A 277 10.76 27.82 24.44
N VAL A 278 11.30 26.68 24.88
CA VAL A 278 10.75 25.93 26.05
C VAL A 278 10.89 26.75 27.32
N THR A 279 12.07 27.36 27.56
CA THR A 279 12.30 28.18 28.73
C THR A 279 11.37 29.38 28.80
N HIS A 280 11.17 30.06 27.67
CA HIS A 280 10.22 31.17 27.59
C HIS A 280 8.77 30.73 27.92
N ALA A 281 8.30 29.63 27.30
CA ALA A 281 6.95 29.11 27.55
C ALA A 281 6.79 28.66 29.04
N THR A 282 7.77 27.97 29.60
CA THR A 282 7.69 27.51 31.01
C THR A 282 7.75 28.66 32.00
N SER A 283 8.61 29.66 31.78
CA SER A 283 8.67 30.87 32.59
C SER A 283 7.35 31.67 32.55
N TYR A 284 6.77 31.82 31.39
CA TYR A 284 5.47 32.46 31.22
C TYR A 284 4.37 31.72 32.01
N MET A 285 4.35 30.40 31.96
CA MET A 285 3.36 29.61 32.69
C MET A 285 3.61 29.62 34.21
N ALA A 286 4.85 29.66 34.66
CA ALA A 286 5.20 29.70 36.07
C ALA A 286 4.56 30.91 36.80
N THR A 287 4.47 32.06 36.15
CA THR A 287 3.82 33.26 36.70
C THR A 287 2.27 33.18 36.79
N ARG A 288 1.65 32.15 36.15
CA ARG A 288 0.18 32.02 36.02
C ARG A 288 -0.38 30.79 36.71
N ILE A 289 0.49 29.94 37.25
CA ILE A 289 0.11 28.73 37.97
C ILE A 289 -0.01 29.04 39.46
N SER A 290 -1.00 28.44 40.13
CA SER A 290 -1.18 28.56 41.58
C SER A 290 0.09 28.12 42.32
N GLY A 291 0.50 28.84 43.34
CA GLY A 291 1.67 28.50 44.17
C GLY A 291 1.63 27.12 44.86
N ARG A 292 0.49 26.43 44.79
CA ARG A 292 0.35 25.03 45.25
C ARG A 292 0.79 23.99 44.22
N ILE A 293 1.11 24.41 43.00
CA ILE A 293 1.64 23.57 41.93
C ILE A 293 3.08 23.98 41.68
N SER A 294 4.03 23.05 41.83
CA SER A 294 5.41 23.31 41.48
C SER A 294 5.65 23.00 40.00
N LEU A 295 6.27 23.94 39.29
CA LEU A 295 6.74 23.75 37.92
C LEU A 295 8.27 23.72 37.92
N SER A 296 8.85 22.62 37.50
CA SER A 296 10.30 22.46 37.38
C SER A 296 10.70 22.23 35.92
N THR A 297 11.87 22.70 35.52
CA THR A 297 12.41 22.53 34.18
C THR A 297 13.80 21.90 34.29
N ASP A 298 14.01 20.74 33.66
CA ASP A 298 15.31 20.05 33.58
C ASP A 298 15.76 20.08 32.09
N ILE A 299 16.74 20.92 31.83
CA ILE A 299 17.29 21.12 30.47
C ILE A 299 18.76 20.67 30.49
N LYS A 300 19.05 19.58 29.77
CA LYS A 300 20.36 18.93 29.74
C LYS A 300 21.35 19.56 28.74
N TYR A 301 20.84 20.47 27.87
CA TYR A 301 21.63 21.07 26.81
C TYR A 301 21.42 22.59 26.79
N ALA A 302 22.49 23.32 26.53
CA ALA A 302 22.44 24.77 26.39
C ALA A 302 21.85 25.18 25.01
N ARG A 303 22.08 24.35 23.97
CA ARG A 303 21.64 24.64 22.63
C ARG A 303 21.15 23.40 21.90
N LEU A 304 19.94 23.48 21.35
CA LEU A 304 19.31 22.47 20.51
C LEU A 304 18.68 23.17 19.28
N PRO A 305 19.42 23.29 18.17
CA PRO A 305 18.92 23.99 17.01
C PRO A 305 17.84 23.18 16.29
N VAL A 306 16.69 23.81 16.09
CA VAL A 306 15.51 23.22 15.42
C VAL A 306 14.90 24.23 14.46
N LYS A 307 14.09 23.73 13.53
CA LYS A 307 13.26 24.58 12.66
C LYS A 307 11.85 24.61 13.24
N ALA A 308 11.44 25.74 13.81
CA ALA A 308 10.16 25.89 14.49
C ALA A 308 9.49 27.24 14.21
N CYS A 309 8.20 27.34 14.52
CA CYS A 309 7.46 28.59 14.66
C CYS A 309 7.26 28.85 16.15
N PRO A 310 8.07 29.72 16.79
CA PRO A 310 8.05 29.89 18.25
C PRO A 310 6.66 30.15 18.83
N PRO A 311 5.85 31.09 18.30
CA PRO A 311 4.53 31.39 18.90
C PRO A 311 3.54 30.21 18.88
N LEU A 312 3.64 29.32 17.86
CA LEU A 312 2.79 28.14 17.79
C LEU A 312 3.32 27.04 18.73
N PHE A 313 4.64 26.91 18.82
CA PHE A 313 5.24 25.91 19.71
C PHE A 313 5.05 26.29 21.19
N GLU A 314 5.23 27.54 21.55
CA GLU A 314 4.91 28.06 22.89
C GLU A 314 3.45 27.76 23.27
N TRP A 315 2.52 27.96 22.33
CA TRP A 315 1.12 27.61 22.57
C TRP A 315 0.91 26.11 22.83
N VAL A 316 1.65 25.24 22.17
CA VAL A 316 1.61 23.80 22.48
C VAL A 316 2.07 23.56 23.90
N MET A 317 3.18 24.17 24.33
CA MET A 317 3.71 24.03 25.69
C MET A 317 2.73 24.56 26.73
N GLU A 318 2.17 25.76 26.52
CA GLU A 318 1.12 26.33 27.37
C GLU A 318 -0.08 25.38 27.52
N ASN A 319 -0.52 24.78 26.41
CA ASN A 319 -1.67 23.88 26.42
C ASN A 319 -1.39 22.58 27.16
N LEU A 320 -0.17 22.00 27.02
CA LEU A 320 0.22 20.82 27.77
C LEU A 320 0.33 21.10 29.27
N ILE A 321 0.98 22.21 29.65
CA ILE A 321 1.13 22.62 31.04
C ILE A 321 -0.26 22.94 31.67
N LYS A 322 -1.14 23.63 30.94
CA LYS A 322 -2.51 23.89 31.37
C LYS A 322 -3.32 22.60 31.57
N ASN A 323 -3.13 21.61 30.70
CA ASN A 323 -3.78 20.31 30.85
C ASN A 323 -3.26 19.57 32.09
N ALA A 324 -1.97 19.68 32.37
CA ALA A 324 -1.34 19.16 33.60
C ALA A 324 -1.96 19.81 34.84
N VAL A 325 -2.03 21.14 34.91
CA VAL A 325 -2.69 21.89 35.99
C VAL A 325 -4.12 21.41 36.21
N ASP A 326 -4.90 21.33 35.13
CA ASP A 326 -6.31 20.90 35.17
C ASP A 326 -6.49 19.43 35.61
N ALA A 327 -5.44 18.61 35.49
CA ALA A 327 -5.47 17.19 35.91
C ALA A 327 -5.16 16.98 37.40
N MET A 328 -4.64 18.00 38.11
CA MET A 328 -4.12 17.91 39.48
C MET A 328 -5.04 18.48 40.55
N ASP A 329 -6.25 18.93 40.22
CA ASP A 329 -7.22 19.49 41.17
C ASP A 329 -6.64 20.55 42.13
N GLY A 330 -5.65 21.35 41.66
CA GLY A 330 -5.13 22.53 42.34
C GLY A 330 -3.86 22.33 43.12
N ALA A 331 -3.29 21.13 43.26
CA ALA A 331 -2.00 20.89 43.93
C ALA A 331 -1.26 19.73 43.24
N GLY A 332 0.07 19.85 43.08
CA GLY A 332 0.88 18.80 42.47
C GLY A 332 2.21 19.29 41.89
N ARG A 333 2.81 18.49 41.03
CA ARG A 333 4.08 18.80 40.38
C ARG A 333 3.98 18.63 38.90
N ILE A 334 4.61 19.57 38.18
CA ILE A 334 4.82 19.51 36.73
C ILE A 334 6.32 19.56 36.52
N ALA A 335 6.86 18.63 35.70
CA ALA A 335 8.24 18.68 35.27
C ALA A 335 8.32 18.72 33.77
N VAL A 336 9.10 19.63 33.23
CA VAL A 336 9.43 19.75 31.83
C VAL A 336 10.88 19.33 31.63
N GLU A 337 11.09 18.22 30.92
CA GLU A 337 12.45 17.73 30.64
C GLU A 337 12.74 17.89 29.14
N VAL A 338 13.96 18.39 28.83
CA VAL A 338 14.42 18.53 27.42
C VAL A 338 15.74 17.79 27.27
N GLY A 339 15.81 16.90 26.28
CA GLY A 339 16.99 16.11 26.02
C GLY A 339 17.07 15.60 24.59
N LEU A 340 18.03 14.70 24.34
CA LEU A 340 18.22 14.04 23.04
C LEU A 340 17.92 12.55 23.14
N LEU A 341 17.14 12.02 22.20
CA LEU A 341 16.98 10.58 21.94
C LEU A 341 18.08 10.06 21.02
N SER A 342 18.56 10.92 20.10
CA SER A 342 19.65 10.65 19.16
C SER A 342 20.24 11.97 18.69
N PRO A 343 21.41 11.98 17.99
CA PRO A 343 22.03 13.21 17.50
C PRO A 343 21.14 14.10 16.61
N ARG A 344 20.10 13.51 16.03
CA ARG A 344 19.14 14.24 15.15
C ARG A 344 17.72 14.30 15.72
N LYS A 345 17.52 13.93 16.97
CA LYS A 345 16.18 13.84 17.55
C LYS A 345 16.19 14.30 19.01
N ALA A 346 15.63 15.44 19.27
CA ALA A 346 15.37 15.96 20.59
C ALA A 346 14.03 15.42 21.13
N TYR A 347 13.88 15.40 22.44
CA TYR A 347 12.60 15.14 23.09
C TYR A 347 12.29 16.24 24.12
N ILE A 348 11.00 16.43 24.32
CA ILE A 348 10.45 17.27 25.37
C ILE A 348 9.40 16.44 26.09
N ASP A 349 9.58 16.23 27.37
CA ASP A 349 8.61 15.55 28.23
C ASP A 349 7.95 16.57 29.14
N VAL A 350 6.61 16.57 29.12
CA VAL A 350 5.81 17.31 30.09
C VAL A 350 5.12 16.28 30.97
N SER A 351 5.57 16.17 32.21
CA SER A 351 5.04 15.23 33.20
C SER A 351 4.22 15.94 34.27
N ASP A 352 3.11 15.34 34.69
CA ASP A 352 2.26 15.78 35.77
C ASP A 352 2.00 14.65 36.77
N THR A 353 1.59 15.01 37.98
CA THR A 353 1.16 14.09 39.01
C THR A 353 -0.35 14.04 39.20
N GLY A 354 -1.09 14.31 38.14
CA GLY A 354 -2.55 14.38 38.13
C GLY A 354 -3.27 13.04 38.05
N LYS A 355 -4.53 13.08 37.72
CA LYS A 355 -5.45 11.90 37.66
C LYS A 355 -5.09 10.82 36.63
N GLY A 356 -4.18 11.11 35.72
CA GLY A 356 -3.75 10.17 34.66
C GLY A 356 -4.79 9.92 33.59
N ILE A 357 -4.35 9.14 32.57
CA ILE A 357 -5.14 8.77 31.39
C ILE A 357 -5.16 7.25 31.26
N PRO A 358 -6.31 6.59 31.12
CA PRO A 358 -6.38 5.17 30.86
C PRO A 358 -5.73 4.81 29.52
N ARG A 359 -5.00 3.68 29.44
CA ARG A 359 -4.22 3.27 28.26
C ARG A 359 -5.05 3.21 26.96
N LYS A 360 -6.31 2.82 27.04
CA LYS A 360 -7.23 2.82 25.90
C LYS A 360 -7.44 4.20 25.27
N ASN A 361 -7.20 5.27 26.04
CA ASN A 361 -7.42 6.65 25.59
C ASN A 361 -6.16 7.36 25.08
N PHE A 362 -4.96 6.74 25.13
CA PHE A 362 -3.70 7.37 24.71
C PHE A 362 -3.72 7.94 23.30
N LYS A 363 -4.43 7.30 22.37
CA LYS A 363 -4.59 7.79 21.00
C LYS A 363 -5.80 8.72 20.87
N THR A 364 -6.87 8.45 21.60
CA THR A 364 -8.15 9.14 21.46
C THR A 364 -8.17 10.52 22.12
N VAL A 365 -7.28 10.77 23.10
CA VAL A 365 -7.16 12.10 23.74
C VAL A 365 -6.79 13.23 22.75
N PHE A 366 -6.19 12.86 21.61
CA PHE A 366 -5.87 13.82 20.55
C PHE A 366 -6.98 13.99 19.50
N ASN A 367 -8.09 13.26 19.62
CA ASN A 367 -9.21 13.41 18.68
C ASN A 367 -10.02 14.66 18.99
N PRO A 368 -10.54 15.37 17.96
CA PRO A 368 -11.38 16.54 18.15
C PRO A 368 -12.59 16.24 19.04
N GLY A 369 -12.85 17.12 20.00
CA GLY A 369 -13.98 17.02 20.91
C GLY A 369 -13.79 16.04 22.10
N PHE A 370 -12.63 15.35 22.18
CA PHE A 370 -12.35 14.52 23.35
C PHE A 370 -12.02 15.38 24.56
N THR A 371 -12.85 15.30 25.60
CA THR A 371 -12.65 16.03 26.85
C THR A 371 -13.22 15.23 28.02
N SER A 372 -12.55 15.26 29.14
CA SER A 372 -13.03 14.77 30.45
C SER A 372 -13.52 15.91 31.34
N LYS A 373 -13.52 17.15 30.83
CA LYS A 373 -13.89 18.36 31.60
C LYS A 373 -15.35 18.70 31.36
N LYS A 374 -16.04 19.15 32.41
CA LYS A 374 -17.43 19.65 32.31
C LYS A 374 -17.55 20.93 31.43
N ARG A 375 -16.50 21.74 31.40
CA ARG A 375 -16.36 22.93 30.54
C ARG A 375 -15.08 22.81 29.76
N GLY A 376 -15.19 22.67 28.44
CA GLY A 376 -14.05 22.61 27.51
C GLY A 376 -14.44 21.96 26.19
N TRP A 377 -13.93 22.49 25.10
CA TRP A 377 -14.28 22.09 23.74
C TRP A 377 -13.51 20.84 23.27
N GLY A 378 -12.57 20.32 24.08
CA GLY A 378 -11.76 19.15 23.70
C GLY A 378 -10.84 19.40 22.50
N LEU A 379 -10.48 20.66 22.22
CA LEU A 379 -9.70 21.03 21.05
C LEU A 379 -8.21 21.22 21.34
N GLY A 380 -7.80 21.38 22.60
CA GLY A 380 -6.44 21.76 22.96
C GLY A 380 -5.39 20.74 22.52
N LEU A 381 -5.55 19.46 22.86
CA LEU A 381 -4.61 18.39 22.45
C LEU A 381 -4.68 18.08 20.96
N THR A 382 -5.86 18.20 20.35
CA THR A 382 -6.02 18.07 18.89
C THR A 382 -5.21 19.13 18.16
N LEU A 383 -5.27 20.37 18.66
CA LEU A 383 -4.55 21.50 18.10
C LEU A 383 -3.04 21.36 18.32
N ALA A 384 -2.64 20.97 19.53
CA ALA A 384 -1.25 20.69 19.85
C ALA A 384 -0.67 19.62 18.89
N LYS A 385 -1.39 18.53 18.69
CA LYS A 385 -0.99 17.47 17.75
C LYS A 385 -0.86 18.02 16.33
N ARG A 386 -1.81 18.81 15.88
CA ARG A 386 -1.77 19.41 14.56
C ARG A 386 -0.56 20.33 14.37
N ILE A 387 -0.29 21.21 15.32
CA ILE A 387 0.85 22.13 15.30
C ILE A 387 2.16 21.33 15.23
N ILE A 388 2.32 20.33 16.07
CA ILE A 388 3.54 19.51 16.15
C ILE A 388 3.72 18.66 14.89
N GLU A 389 2.69 17.93 14.45
CA GLU A 389 2.84 16.97 13.35
C GLU A 389 2.80 17.61 11.97
N GLN A 390 1.97 18.66 11.75
CA GLN A 390 1.78 19.23 10.42
C GLN A 390 2.73 20.39 10.11
N TYR A 391 3.09 21.19 11.11
CA TYR A 391 3.94 22.37 10.90
C TYR A 391 5.39 22.12 11.27
N HIS A 392 5.64 21.37 12.36
CA HIS A 392 7.01 21.15 12.86
C HIS A 392 7.61 19.80 12.43
N SER A 393 6.87 18.95 11.69
CA SER A 393 7.32 17.61 11.30
C SER A 393 7.82 16.78 12.49
N ALA A 394 7.29 17.07 13.67
CA ALA A 394 7.59 16.44 14.94
C ALA A 394 6.44 15.48 15.33
N ARG A 395 6.58 14.76 16.42
CA ARG A 395 5.57 13.80 16.90
C ARG A 395 5.21 14.08 18.34
N ILE A 396 3.91 14.08 18.67
CA ILE A 396 3.40 14.20 20.03
C ILE A 396 2.56 12.98 20.41
N TYR A 397 2.79 12.45 21.63
CA TYR A 397 2.06 11.29 22.14
C TYR A 397 2.13 11.19 23.67
N VAL A 398 1.28 10.34 24.24
CA VAL A 398 1.37 9.97 25.65
C VAL A 398 2.45 8.89 25.78
N LEU A 399 3.57 9.24 26.43
CA LEU A 399 4.68 8.30 26.68
C LEU A 399 4.29 7.27 27.73
N SER A 400 3.79 7.74 28.86
CA SER A 400 3.28 6.91 29.94
C SER A 400 2.18 7.65 30.69
N SER A 401 1.22 6.91 31.23
CA SER A 401 0.22 7.43 32.14
C SER A 401 -0.42 6.29 32.92
N GLU A 402 -0.61 6.52 34.21
CA GLU A 402 -1.32 5.60 35.09
C GLU A 402 -2.40 6.38 35.84
N PRO A 403 -3.63 5.85 35.92
CA PRO A 403 -4.71 6.46 36.69
C PRO A 403 -4.29 6.72 38.15
N GLY A 404 -4.40 7.97 38.60
CA GLY A 404 -4.03 8.41 39.93
C GLY A 404 -2.53 8.68 40.17
N ARG A 405 -1.66 8.48 39.15
CA ARG A 405 -0.21 8.73 39.27
C ARG A 405 0.33 9.82 38.36
N GLY A 406 -0.44 10.18 37.35
CA GLY A 406 -0.09 11.27 36.45
C GLY A 406 0.12 10.83 35.00
N THR A 407 0.59 11.76 34.15
CA THR A 407 0.79 11.59 32.74
C THR A 407 2.11 12.20 32.30
N ILE A 408 2.76 11.57 31.33
CA ILE A 408 3.91 12.11 30.60
C ILE A 408 3.50 12.23 29.12
N PHE A 409 3.45 13.47 28.65
CA PHE A 409 3.35 13.77 27.23
C PHE A 409 4.74 13.97 26.66
N ARG A 410 5.06 13.31 25.55
CA ARG A 410 6.34 13.46 24.85
C ARG A 410 6.15 14.09 23.50
N ILE A 411 7.04 15.03 23.17
CA ILE A 411 7.22 15.59 21.84
C ILE A 411 8.59 15.16 21.35
N ASP A 412 8.63 14.38 20.28
CA ASP A 412 9.86 14.02 19.55
C ASP A 412 10.08 15.07 18.45
N PHE A 413 11.17 15.81 18.54
CA PHE A 413 11.44 16.94 17.63
C PHE A 413 12.68 16.66 16.77
N PRO A 414 12.61 16.79 15.42
CA PRO A 414 13.80 16.68 14.58
C PRO A 414 14.74 17.85 14.82
N THR A 415 16.02 17.55 15.05
CA THR A 415 17.10 18.57 15.19
C THR A 415 18.08 18.46 14.05
N ASN A 416 18.67 19.59 13.65
CA ASN A 416 19.64 19.66 12.57
C ASN A 416 21.06 19.21 12.98
N GLY A 417 21.23 18.68 14.20
CA GLY A 417 22.54 18.40 14.80
C GLY A 417 23.15 19.65 15.44
N GLY A 418 24.33 19.49 16.06
CA GLY A 418 25.00 20.63 16.73
C GLY A 418 24.40 20.98 18.10
N ALA A 419 23.96 19.96 18.83
CA ALA A 419 23.58 20.10 20.24
C ALA A 419 24.83 20.44 21.09
N GLU A 420 24.72 21.49 21.89
CA GLU A 420 25.75 21.90 22.85
C GLU A 420 25.23 21.66 24.26
N LYS A 421 26.06 21.00 25.09
CA LYS A 421 25.77 20.75 26.51
C LYS A 421 25.98 21.99 27.37
#